data_25812297685aba54ad814b826b744cb5
#
_entry.id   25812297685aba54ad814b826b744cb5
#
_cell.length_a   1.000
_cell.length_b   1.000
_cell.length_c   1.000
_cell.angle_alpha   90.00
_cell.angle_beta   90.00
_cell.angle_gamma   90.00
#
_symmetry.space_group_name_H-M   'P 1'
#
loop_
_entity.id
_entity.type
_entity.pdbx_description
1 polymer ?
#
loop_
_entity_poly.entity_id
_entity_poly.type
_entity_poly.pdbx_seq_one_letter_code
_entity_poly.pdbx_strand_id
1 'polypeptide(L)'
;SNPTRDKGHSLGSLASLVGRTKKEYEDFDGGLTPEMVEYCKEDVIICGELYHYLLKELSGFTQQSIDLEHEVAGIIARQEKHGFKLDTIKAQCLLGQWKRRLSDIEEELQTIFTPIVTQRFSEKTGKQLKDDVEVFNPGSRQQIAKRLMALGWKPEKFTEKGQVIVDDSVLDGVDIPEAKLIAEYLLIQKRVAQVESWLEHLSEDRRVHGKVITNGAVTGRMTHHSPNMAQIPSSSSPWGTECRDCWTVDDGKVLVGADASSLELRMLAHYMRDEQYAKEIVEGDIHTKNQNAAGLQTRAQAKTFIYALLYGAGPAKIGKIVGGSAADGKKLIDTFLRNTPALKSLREKVERLSEKGTLQGLDGRQLQIRSAHAALNTLLQSAGAIVMKQALVLLDKKIRLLKLNANFVANVHDEWQIECSEEDADLVGEAAVQSIIEAGTKLALRCPLDGEYKKGKTWAHTH
;
A
#
# COMPACT_ATOMS: atom_id res chain seq x y z
N SER A 1 -11.30 9.34 11.44
CA SER A 1 -10.99 8.11 12.19
C SER A 1 -9.52 8.09 12.57
N ASN A 2 -9.17 7.57 13.74
CA ASN A 2 -7.79 7.36 14.14
C ASN A 2 -7.37 5.95 13.72
N PRO A 3 -6.52 5.77 12.68
CA PRO A 3 -6.14 4.46 12.19
C PRO A 3 -5.23 3.67 13.14
N THR A 4 -4.81 4.27 14.25
CA THR A 4 -4.01 3.59 15.31
C THR A 4 -4.87 3.02 16.42
N ARG A 5 -6.19 3.13 16.32
CA ARG A 5 -7.10 2.70 17.38
C ARG A 5 -7.26 1.18 17.41
N ASP A 6 -6.98 0.56 18.55
CA ASP A 6 -6.99 -0.90 18.72
C ASP A 6 -8.40 -1.54 18.67
N LYS A 7 -9.46 -0.77 18.95
CA LYS A 7 -10.85 -1.28 19.09
C LYS A 7 -11.73 -1.12 17.85
N GLY A 8 -11.18 -0.81 16.68
CA GLY A 8 -11.96 -0.61 15.47
C GLY A 8 -12.83 0.66 15.48
N HIS A 9 -13.67 0.83 14.44
CA HIS A 9 -14.43 2.06 14.17
C HIS A 9 -15.94 1.82 14.03
N SER A 10 -16.44 0.64 14.46
CA SER A 10 -17.89 0.38 14.50
C SER A 10 -18.56 1.25 15.56
N LEU A 11 -19.86 1.51 15.41
CA LEU A 11 -20.64 2.28 16.40
C LEU A 11 -20.53 1.67 17.79
N GLY A 12 -20.59 0.33 17.90
CA GLY A 12 -20.39 -0.38 19.17
C GLY A 12 -19.02 -0.14 19.80
N SER A 13 -17.94 -0.15 18.98
CA SER A 13 -16.58 0.15 19.45
C SER A 13 -16.40 1.59 19.88
N LEU A 14 -17.13 2.53 19.24
CA LEU A 14 -17.06 3.96 19.54
C LEU A 14 -17.95 4.36 20.71
N ALA A 15 -19.07 3.68 20.95
CA ALA A 15 -20.04 3.98 22.02
C ALA A 15 -19.36 4.09 23.39
N SER A 16 -18.36 3.24 23.66
CA SER A 16 -17.59 3.28 24.91
C SER A 16 -16.87 4.61 25.18
N LEU A 17 -16.57 5.42 24.14
CA LEU A 17 -15.95 6.74 24.30
C LEU A 17 -16.86 7.77 24.94
N VAL A 18 -18.16 7.59 24.78
CA VAL A 18 -19.20 8.43 25.35
C VAL A 18 -19.91 7.76 26.53
N GLY A 19 -19.32 6.69 27.09
CA GLY A 19 -19.85 5.98 28.25
C GLY A 19 -21.10 5.14 27.96
N ARG A 20 -21.34 4.79 26.69
CA ARG A 20 -22.49 4.01 26.29
C ARG A 20 -22.11 2.61 25.82
N THR A 21 -23.08 1.69 25.83
CA THR A 21 -22.98 0.36 25.25
C THR A 21 -24.04 0.23 24.17
N LYS A 22 -23.63 -0.11 22.93
CA LYS A 22 -24.56 -0.38 21.85
C LYS A 22 -25.32 -1.68 22.14
N LYS A 23 -26.64 -1.64 22.03
CA LYS A 23 -27.47 -2.85 22.09
C LYS A 23 -27.25 -3.71 20.85
N GLU A 24 -27.38 -5.01 21.00
CA GLU A 24 -27.42 -5.95 19.87
C GLU A 24 -28.89 -6.17 19.45
N TYR A 25 -29.13 -6.24 18.16
CA TYR A 25 -30.42 -6.56 17.56
C TYR A 25 -30.15 -7.31 16.25
N GLU A 26 -30.84 -8.43 16.05
CA GLU A 26 -30.58 -9.35 14.93
C GLU A 26 -31.77 -9.55 14.02
N ASP A 27 -33.02 -9.37 14.54
CA ASP A 27 -34.25 -9.63 13.77
C ASP A 27 -34.71 -8.42 12.94
N PHE A 28 -34.01 -8.16 11.84
CA PHE A 28 -34.37 -7.09 10.91
C PHE A 28 -35.42 -7.49 9.88
N ASP A 29 -35.72 -8.78 9.73
CA ASP A 29 -36.61 -9.31 8.70
C ASP A 29 -38.07 -9.42 9.18
N GLY A 30 -38.29 -9.35 10.50
CA GLY A 30 -39.61 -9.52 11.15
C GLY A 30 -40.56 -8.31 11.06
N GLY A 31 -40.19 -7.25 10.33
CA GLY A 31 -40.94 -6.00 10.26
C GLY A 31 -40.63 -5.06 11.45
N LEU A 32 -41.39 -3.94 11.55
CA LEU A 32 -41.15 -2.93 12.58
C LEU A 32 -41.68 -3.39 13.94
N THR A 33 -40.78 -3.58 14.91
CA THR A 33 -41.14 -3.94 16.29
C THR A 33 -40.79 -2.81 17.27
N PRO A 34 -41.42 -2.76 18.47
CA PRO A 34 -41.02 -1.80 19.52
C PRO A 34 -39.55 -1.89 19.90
N GLU A 35 -39.01 -3.11 19.95
CA GLU A 35 -37.60 -3.39 20.28
C GLU A 35 -36.66 -2.81 19.21
N MET A 36 -37.03 -2.95 17.93
CA MET A 36 -36.28 -2.33 16.80
C MET A 36 -36.29 -0.81 16.89
N VAL A 37 -37.43 -0.19 17.29
CA VAL A 37 -37.54 1.25 17.48
C VAL A 37 -36.61 1.72 18.62
N GLU A 38 -36.59 1.01 19.76
CA GLU A 38 -35.71 1.33 20.87
C GLU A 38 -34.22 1.13 20.50
N TYR A 39 -33.88 0.09 19.74
CA TYR A 39 -32.55 -0.10 19.19
C TYR A 39 -32.12 1.08 18.32
N CYS A 40 -32.95 1.51 17.37
CA CYS A 40 -32.69 2.64 16.49
C CYS A 40 -32.55 3.96 17.26
N LYS A 41 -33.40 4.21 18.27
CA LYS A 41 -33.30 5.39 19.12
C LYS A 41 -31.96 5.44 19.85
N GLU A 42 -31.52 4.34 20.43
CA GLU A 42 -30.24 4.26 21.15
C GLU A 42 -29.07 4.53 20.20
N ASP A 43 -29.08 3.95 18.99
CA ASP A 43 -28.07 4.20 17.97
C ASP A 43 -27.99 5.69 17.57
N VAL A 44 -29.13 6.36 17.43
CA VAL A 44 -29.20 7.80 17.13
C VAL A 44 -28.64 8.64 18.28
N ILE A 45 -28.98 8.30 19.53
CA ILE A 45 -28.45 8.99 20.72
C ILE A 45 -26.92 8.84 20.78
N ILE A 46 -26.41 7.60 20.60
CA ILE A 46 -24.97 7.33 20.58
C ILE A 46 -24.30 8.15 19.47
N CYS A 47 -24.85 8.19 18.26
CA CYS A 47 -24.33 8.99 17.16
C CYS A 47 -24.28 10.49 17.50
N GLY A 48 -25.32 11.04 18.14
CA GLY A 48 -25.34 12.45 18.56
C GLY A 48 -24.26 12.78 19.61
N GLU A 49 -24.09 11.93 20.62
CA GLU A 49 -23.05 12.12 21.64
C GLU A 49 -21.64 11.95 21.05
N LEU A 50 -21.44 10.96 20.16
CA LEU A 50 -20.19 10.77 19.42
C LEU A 50 -19.86 11.97 18.54
N TYR A 51 -20.84 12.57 17.87
CA TYR A 51 -20.62 13.77 17.06
C TYR A 51 -19.99 14.89 17.90
N HIS A 52 -20.57 15.19 19.06
CA HIS A 52 -20.03 16.22 19.97
C HIS A 52 -18.66 15.84 20.55
N TYR A 53 -18.42 14.57 20.83
CA TYR A 53 -17.11 14.08 21.28
C TYR A 53 -16.06 14.26 20.16
N LEU A 54 -16.37 13.84 18.95
CA LEU A 54 -15.46 13.91 17.81
C LEU A 54 -15.16 15.35 17.38
N LEU A 55 -16.10 16.29 17.53
CA LEU A 55 -15.82 17.71 17.27
C LEU A 55 -14.70 18.26 18.19
N LYS A 56 -14.62 17.79 19.44
CA LYS A 56 -13.52 18.16 20.34
C LYS A 56 -12.19 17.54 19.90
N GLU A 57 -12.21 16.28 19.48
CA GLU A 57 -11.02 15.59 18.96
C GLU A 57 -10.50 16.25 17.65
N LEU A 58 -11.39 16.82 16.84
CA LEU A 58 -11.05 17.53 15.61
C LEU A 58 -10.49 18.94 15.85
N SER A 59 -10.42 19.43 17.08
CA SER A 59 -9.91 20.79 17.38
C SER A 59 -8.49 21.06 16.90
N GLY A 60 -7.69 20.00 16.67
CA GLY A 60 -6.34 20.07 16.06
C GLY A 60 -6.30 20.02 14.54
N PHE A 61 -7.48 19.99 13.87
CA PHE A 61 -7.59 19.89 12.40
C PHE A 61 -8.15 21.18 11.82
N THR A 62 -7.68 21.54 10.62
CA THR A 62 -8.26 22.66 9.89
C THR A 62 -9.57 22.26 9.21
N GLN A 63 -10.48 23.20 9.03
CA GLN A 63 -11.71 22.95 8.27
C GLN A 63 -11.39 22.46 6.84
N GLN A 64 -10.35 23.04 6.22
CA GLN A 64 -9.88 22.61 4.90
C GLN A 64 -9.54 21.11 4.84
N SER A 65 -8.89 20.56 5.88
CA SER A 65 -8.54 19.13 5.92
C SER A 65 -9.77 18.23 6.08
N ILE A 66 -10.79 18.70 6.82
CA ILE A 66 -12.05 17.99 7.01
C ILE A 66 -12.86 17.97 5.72
N ASP A 67 -13.01 19.14 5.08
CA ASP A 67 -13.75 19.29 3.84
C ASP A 67 -13.13 18.45 2.71
N LEU A 68 -11.79 18.44 2.62
CA LEU A 68 -11.07 17.61 1.66
C LEU A 68 -11.42 16.13 1.80
N GLU A 69 -11.44 15.60 3.03
CA GLU A 69 -11.76 14.18 3.25
C GLU A 69 -13.22 13.86 2.92
N HIS A 70 -14.16 14.78 3.15
CA HIS A 70 -15.56 14.60 2.77
C HIS A 70 -15.76 14.63 1.25
N GLU A 71 -15.11 15.56 0.53
CA GLU A 71 -15.15 15.60 -0.94
C GLU A 71 -14.58 14.32 -1.53
N VAL A 72 -13.42 13.85 -1.03
CA VAL A 72 -12.78 12.61 -1.45
C VAL A 72 -13.67 11.40 -1.18
N ALA A 73 -14.32 11.32 0.00
CA ALA A 73 -15.22 10.20 0.31
C ALA A 73 -16.38 10.11 -0.69
N GLY A 74 -16.94 11.24 -1.12
CA GLY A 74 -17.98 11.29 -2.15
C GLY A 74 -17.49 10.80 -3.52
N ILE A 75 -16.25 11.10 -3.91
CA ILE A 75 -15.66 10.64 -5.17
C ILE A 75 -15.43 9.13 -5.11
N ILE A 76 -14.83 8.65 -4.03
CA ILE A 76 -14.54 7.22 -3.83
C ILE A 76 -15.82 6.39 -3.77
N ALA A 77 -16.89 6.88 -3.16
CA ALA A 77 -18.17 6.18 -3.17
C ALA A 77 -18.71 5.96 -4.61
N ARG A 78 -18.49 6.91 -5.53
CA ARG A 78 -18.83 6.74 -6.95
C ARG A 78 -17.90 5.76 -7.65
N GLN A 79 -16.60 5.79 -7.37
CA GLN A 79 -15.64 4.82 -7.88
C GLN A 79 -16.02 3.39 -7.46
N GLU A 80 -16.31 3.18 -6.17
CA GLU A 80 -16.76 1.88 -5.65
C GLU A 80 -18.04 1.41 -6.32
N LYS A 81 -19.01 2.32 -6.53
CA LYS A 81 -20.26 2.01 -7.22
C LYS A 81 -20.05 1.66 -8.70
N HIS A 82 -19.12 2.33 -9.37
CA HIS A 82 -18.80 2.05 -10.78
C HIS A 82 -18.04 0.74 -10.94
N GLY A 83 -17.07 0.47 -10.05
CA GLY A 83 -16.22 -0.71 -10.09
C GLY A 83 -15.20 -0.71 -11.22
N PHE A 84 -14.29 -1.68 -11.23
CA PHE A 84 -13.30 -1.87 -12.28
C PHE A 84 -13.59 -3.17 -13.03
N LYS A 85 -13.65 -3.13 -14.36
CA LYS A 85 -13.95 -4.30 -15.19
C LYS A 85 -12.80 -5.29 -15.17
N LEU A 86 -13.12 -6.56 -14.93
CA LEU A 86 -12.18 -7.67 -14.95
C LEU A 86 -12.38 -8.52 -16.20
N ASP A 87 -11.31 -8.75 -16.96
CA ASP A 87 -11.27 -9.78 -18.01
C ASP A 87 -11.20 -11.15 -17.36
N THR A 88 -12.37 -11.74 -17.17
CA THR A 88 -12.51 -13.03 -16.48
C THR A 88 -11.84 -14.17 -17.20
N ILE A 89 -11.77 -14.11 -18.56
CA ILE A 89 -11.11 -15.14 -19.36
C ILE A 89 -9.62 -15.12 -19.12
N LYS A 90 -8.99 -13.94 -19.21
CA LYS A 90 -7.57 -13.80 -18.87
C LYS A 90 -7.26 -14.21 -17.46
N ALA A 91 -8.06 -13.74 -16.47
CA ALA A 91 -7.86 -14.07 -15.06
C ALA A 91 -7.95 -15.59 -14.82
N GLN A 92 -8.93 -16.28 -15.40
CA GLN A 92 -9.07 -17.74 -15.29
C GLN A 92 -7.94 -18.49 -16.00
N CYS A 93 -7.48 -18.02 -17.17
CA CYS A 93 -6.34 -18.60 -17.88
C CYS A 93 -5.06 -18.52 -17.03
N LEU A 94 -4.75 -17.35 -16.46
CA LEU A 94 -3.61 -17.18 -15.56
C LEU A 94 -3.71 -18.08 -14.33
N LEU A 95 -4.88 -18.12 -13.70
CA LEU A 95 -5.13 -18.98 -12.54
C LEU A 95 -4.86 -20.46 -12.88
N GLY A 96 -5.35 -20.93 -14.02
CA GLY A 96 -5.13 -22.30 -14.47
C GLY A 96 -3.67 -22.62 -14.78
N GLN A 97 -2.92 -21.69 -15.37
CA GLN A 97 -1.48 -21.81 -15.63
C GLN A 97 -0.70 -21.88 -14.33
N TRP A 98 -0.97 -20.98 -13.39
CA TRP A 98 -0.25 -20.92 -12.13
C TRP A 98 -0.57 -22.09 -11.19
N LYS A 99 -1.80 -22.56 -11.16
CA LYS A 99 -2.14 -23.78 -10.41
C LYS A 99 -1.43 -25.02 -10.93
N ARG A 100 -1.27 -25.14 -12.26
CA ARG A 100 -0.45 -26.21 -12.84
C ARG A 100 1.00 -26.09 -12.41
N ARG A 101 1.59 -24.87 -12.55
CA ARG A 101 2.99 -24.64 -12.15
C ARG A 101 3.22 -24.90 -10.66
N LEU A 102 2.25 -24.55 -9.78
CA LEU A 102 2.32 -24.90 -8.35
C LEU A 102 2.36 -26.43 -8.15
N SER A 103 1.52 -27.18 -8.87
CA SER A 103 1.52 -28.66 -8.81
C SER A 103 2.85 -29.23 -9.26
N ASP A 104 3.40 -28.74 -10.37
CA ASP A 104 4.70 -29.19 -10.90
C ASP A 104 5.83 -28.93 -9.88
N ILE A 105 5.87 -27.74 -9.28
CA ILE A 105 6.86 -27.40 -8.26
C ILE A 105 6.66 -28.25 -7.00
N GLU A 106 5.43 -28.50 -6.60
CA GLU A 106 5.12 -29.32 -5.42
C GLU A 106 5.59 -30.76 -5.62
N GLU A 107 5.34 -31.35 -6.79
CA GLU A 107 5.84 -32.67 -7.15
C GLU A 107 7.38 -32.73 -7.15
N GLU A 108 8.05 -31.74 -7.74
CA GLU A 108 9.50 -31.63 -7.73
C GLU A 108 10.05 -31.54 -6.30
N LEU A 109 9.45 -30.68 -5.46
CA LEU A 109 9.85 -30.54 -4.06
C LEU A 109 9.63 -31.81 -3.22
N GLN A 110 8.60 -32.62 -3.53
CA GLN A 110 8.39 -33.92 -2.87
C GLN A 110 9.49 -34.94 -3.23
N THR A 111 10.08 -34.89 -4.42
CA THR A 111 11.22 -35.74 -4.78
C THR A 111 12.50 -35.33 -4.06
N ILE A 112 12.68 -34.04 -3.80
CA ILE A 112 13.84 -33.47 -3.10
C ILE A 112 13.72 -33.68 -1.58
N PHE A 113 12.58 -33.31 -1.03
CA PHE A 113 12.30 -33.36 0.40
C PHE A 113 11.42 -34.57 0.75
N THR A 114 12.05 -35.74 0.83
CA THR A 114 11.33 -36.95 1.22
C THR A 114 10.68 -36.83 2.60
N PRO A 115 9.55 -37.54 2.85
CA PRO A 115 8.86 -37.49 4.15
C PRO A 115 9.80 -37.86 5.31
N ILE A 116 9.66 -37.14 6.42
CA ILE A 116 10.36 -37.48 7.67
C ILE A 116 9.49 -38.47 8.43
N VAL A 117 10.00 -39.65 8.68
CA VAL A 117 9.32 -40.68 9.48
C VAL A 117 9.90 -40.67 10.89
N THR A 118 9.04 -40.40 11.87
CA THR A 118 9.40 -40.41 13.30
C THR A 118 8.72 -41.58 13.99
N GLN A 119 9.49 -42.52 14.48
CA GLN A 119 8.96 -43.63 15.25
C GLN A 119 8.40 -43.13 16.59
N ARG A 120 7.20 -43.56 16.90
CA ARG A 120 6.50 -43.18 18.13
C ARG A 120 6.34 -44.40 19.04
N PHE A 121 6.56 -44.21 20.33
CA PHE A 121 6.37 -45.24 21.34
C PHE A 121 5.42 -44.73 22.41
N SER A 122 4.59 -45.62 22.94
CA SER A 122 3.69 -45.30 24.05
C SER A 122 4.50 -45.04 25.33
N GLU A 123 4.41 -43.91 25.93
CA GLU A 123 5.06 -43.55 27.20
C GLU A 123 4.63 -44.49 28.34
N LYS A 124 3.39 -45.03 28.28
CA LYS A 124 2.84 -45.91 29.34
C LYS A 124 3.22 -47.38 29.18
N THR A 125 3.37 -47.86 27.94
CA THR A 125 3.53 -49.32 27.69
C THR A 125 4.80 -49.66 26.93
N GLY A 126 5.59 -48.69 26.45
CA GLY A 126 6.76 -48.91 25.61
C GLY A 126 6.47 -49.51 24.24
N LYS A 127 5.21 -49.78 23.90
CA LYS A 127 4.82 -50.35 22.59
C LYS A 127 4.99 -49.33 21.48
N GLN A 128 5.46 -49.77 20.32
CA GLN A 128 5.53 -48.96 19.13
C GLN A 128 4.10 -48.55 18.69
N LEU A 129 3.90 -47.27 18.47
CA LEU A 129 2.69 -46.69 17.89
C LEU A 129 2.89 -46.53 16.39
N LYS A 130 1.84 -46.12 15.67
CA LYS A 130 1.95 -45.76 14.27
C LYS A 130 2.95 -44.60 14.13
N ASP A 131 3.88 -44.77 13.22
CA ASP A 131 4.90 -43.77 12.92
C ASP A 131 4.25 -42.44 12.51
N ASP A 132 4.84 -41.34 12.93
CA ASP A 132 4.45 -40.00 12.48
C ASP A 132 5.20 -39.71 11.17
N VAL A 133 4.45 -39.43 10.11
CA VAL A 133 4.98 -39.15 8.76
C VAL A 133 4.73 -37.72 8.40
N GLU A 134 5.78 -36.89 8.46
CA GLU A 134 5.74 -35.49 8.06
C GLU A 134 6.06 -35.35 6.57
N VAL A 135 5.04 -35.19 5.73
CA VAL A 135 5.19 -34.85 4.30
C VAL A 135 5.55 -33.37 4.18
N PHE A 136 6.50 -33.03 3.32
CA PHE A 136 6.92 -31.65 3.14
C PHE A 136 5.78 -30.80 2.54
N ASN A 137 5.42 -29.71 3.23
CA ASN A 137 4.45 -28.73 2.75
C ASN A 137 5.19 -27.43 2.36
N PRO A 138 5.32 -27.12 1.05
CA PRO A 138 6.02 -25.93 0.57
C PRO A 138 5.32 -24.61 0.91
N GLY A 139 4.08 -24.64 1.40
CA GLY A 139 3.38 -23.50 1.98
C GLY A 139 3.67 -23.27 3.47
N SER A 140 4.27 -24.23 4.16
CA SER A 140 4.58 -24.16 5.59
C SER A 140 5.93 -23.52 5.86
N ARG A 141 5.92 -22.26 6.29
CA ARG A 141 7.16 -21.52 6.61
C ARG A 141 8.03 -22.22 7.64
N GLN A 142 7.42 -22.92 8.61
CA GLN A 142 8.15 -23.69 9.61
C GLN A 142 8.89 -24.89 9.00
N GLN A 143 8.20 -25.66 8.14
CA GLN A 143 8.82 -26.79 7.46
C GLN A 143 9.90 -26.34 6.47
N ILE A 144 9.67 -25.24 5.72
CA ILE A 144 10.67 -24.64 4.84
C ILE A 144 11.94 -24.29 5.64
N ALA A 145 11.79 -23.57 6.76
CA ALA A 145 12.93 -23.21 7.61
C ALA A 145 13.68 -24.45 8.08
N LYS A 146 12.96 -25.46 8.60
CA LYS A 146 13.54 -26.73 9.08
C LYS A 146 14.35 -27.45 8.00
N ARG A 147 13.79 -27.56 6.77
CA ARG A 147 14.44 -28.27 5.66
C ARG A 147 15.65 -27.52 5.13
N LEU A 148 15.54 -26.17 4.92
CA LEU A 148 16.67 -25.38 4.44
C LEU A 148 17.79 -25.27 5.47
N MET A 149 17.48 -25.21 6.76
CA MET A 149 18.50 -25.25 7.82
C MET A 149 19.26 -26.59 7.84
N ALA A 150 18.59 -27.70 7.54
CA ALA A 150 19.24 -29.01 7.39
C ALA A 150 20.18 -29.04 6.18
N LEU A 151 19.95 -28.19 5.15
CA LEU A 151 20.84 -28.01 4.01
C LEU A 151 21.94 -26.93 4.25
N GLY A 152 22.03 -26.40 5.48
CA GLY A 152 23.08 -25.44 5.86
C GLY A 152 22.65 -23.97 5.86
N TRP A 153 21.38 -23.65 5.57
CA TRP A 153 20.89 -22.28 5.69
C TRP A 153 20.96 -21.78 7.14
N LYS A 154 21.48 -20.58 7.32
CA LYS A 154 21.52 -19.88 8.62
C LYS A 154 20.60 -18.68 8.55
N PRO A 155 19.38 -18.75 9.15
CA PRO A 155 18.45 -17.63 9.12
C PRO A 155 18.99 -16.44 9.92
N GLU A 156 18.86 -15.25 9.34
CA GLU A 156 19.28 -13.97 9.95
C GLU A 156 18.09 -13.18 10.51
N LYS A 157 16.87 -13.48 10.07
CA LYS A 157 15.68 -12.70 10.42
C LYS A 157 14.68 -13.55 11.20
N PHE A 158 14.17 -12.98 12.27
CA PHE A 158 13.20 -13.61 13.16
C PHE A 158 12.04 -12.66 13.44
N THR A 159 10.85 -13.21 13.71
CA THR A 159 9.72 -12.47 14.22
C THR A 159 9.96 -12.06 15.67
N GLU A 160 9.15 -11.13 16.22
CA GLU A 160 9.19 -10.77 17.65
C GLU A 160 9.01 -11.99 18.57
N LYS A 161 8.35 -13.04 18.09
CA LYS A 161 8.15 -14.32 18.82
C LYS A 161 9.29 -15.33 18.59
N GLY A 162 10.39 -14.93 17.95
CA GLY A 162 11.56 -15.78 17.71
C GLY A 162 11.40 -16.81 16.59
N GLN A 163 10.34 -16.74 15.76
CA GLN A 163 10.18 -17.63 14.61
C GLN A 163 10.99 -17.12 13.43
N VAL A 164 11.59 -18.04 12.67
CA VAL A 164 12.32 -17.71 11.44
C VAL A 164 11.38 -17.06 10.43
N ILE A 165 11.79 -15.93 9.88
CA ILE A 165 11.06 -15.28 8.78
C ILE A 165 11.43 -15.99 7.48
N VAL A 166 10.43 -16.51 6.80
CA VAL A 166 10.54 -17.13 5.48
C VAL A 166 9.56 -16.43 4.54
N ASP A 167 10.10 -15.68 3.60
CA ASP A 167 9.38 -15.06 2.51
C ASP A 167 10.24 -15.07 1.23
N ASP A 168 9.64 -14.74 0.09
CA ASP A 168 10.30 -14.66 -1.21
C ASP A 168 11.59 -13.83 -1.15
N SER A 169 11.55 -12.66 -0.52
CA SER A 169 12.70 -11.75 -0.43
C SER A 169 13.86 -12.28 0.44
N VAL A 170 13.56 -13.12 1.43
CA VAL A 170 14.58 -13.80 2.24
C VAL A 170 15.19 -14.94 1.46
N LEU A 171 14.36 -15.72 0.78
CA LEU A 171 14.79 -16.90 0.03
C LEU A 171 15.61 -16.56 -1.21
N ASP A 172 15.34 -15.43 -1.86
CA ASP A 172 16.15 -14.91 -2.99
C ASP A 172 17.64 -14.71 -2.62
N GLY A 173 17.91 -14.42 -1.36
CA GLY A 173 19.27 -14.25 -0.84
C GLY A 173 19.94 -15.53 -0.37
N VAL A 174 19.28 -16.70 -0.49
CA VAL A 174 19.80 -18.00 -0.05
C VAL A 174 20.46 -18.72 -1.21
N ASP A 175 21.74 -19.01 -1.07
CA ASP A 175 22.52 -19.75 -2.10
C ASP A 175 22.33 -21.27 -1.96
N ILE A 176 21.07 -21.70 -2.09
CA ILE A 176 20.63 -23.11 -2.09
C ILE A 176 19.63 -23.24 -3.24
N PRO A 177 19.82 -24.13 -4.21
CA PRO A 177 18.93 -24.27 -5.38
C PRO A 177 17.46 -24.47 -5.00
N GLU A 178 17.19 -25.27 -3.99
CA GLU A 178 15.86 -25.58 -3.49
C GLU A 178 15.16 -24.34 -2.91
N ALA A 179 15.91 -23.39 -2.36
CA ALA A 179 15.35 -22.13 -1.86
C ALA A 179 14.74 -21.27 -2.98
N LYS A 180 15.33 -21.29 -4.18
CA LYS A 180 14.79 -20.57 -5.36
C LYS A 180 13.48 -21.19 -5.82
N LEU A 181 13.40 -22.52 -5.84
CA LEU A 181 12.18 -23.24 -6.21
C LEU A 181 11.04 -22.96 -5.20
N ILE A 182 11.37 -22.95 -3.91
CA ILE A 182 10.42 -22.59 -2.84
C ILE A 182 10.00 -21.12 -2.95
N ALA A 183 10.92 -20.20 -3.26
CA ALA A 183 10.60 -18.78 -3.47
C ALA A 183 9.61 -18.61 -4.65
N GLU A 184 9.83 -19.31 -5.77
CA GLU A 184 8.91 -19.34 -6.90
C GLU A 184 7.53 -19.87 -6.47
N TYR A 185 7.48 -20.97 -5.73
CA TYR A 185 6.23 -21.54 -5.20
C TYR A 185 5.45 -20.51 -4.36
N LEU A 186 6.10 -19.89 -3.39
CA LEU A 186 5.45 -18.91 -2.51
C LEU A 186 4.94 -17.67 -3.27
N LEU A 187 5.70 -17.24 -4.27
CA LEU A 187 5.31 -16.11 -5.10
C LEU A 187 4.10 -16.45 -5.96
N ILE A 188 4.08 -17.62 -6.63
CA ILE A 188 2.94 -18.07 -7.43
C ILE A 188 1.72 -18.30 -6.53
N GLN A 189 1.89 -18.92 -5.37
CA GLN A 189 0.80 -19.11 -4.39
C GLN A 189 0.14 -17.77 -4.01
N LYS A 190 0.95 -16.73 -3.79
CA LYS A 190 0.45 -15.37 -3.54
C LYS A 190 -0.34 -14.83 -4.73
N ARG A 191 0.13 -15.03 -5.98
CA ARG A 191 -0.56 -14.59 -7.20
C ARG A 191 -1.89 -15.33 -7.40
N VAL A 192 -1.89 -16.64 -7.18
CA VAL A 192 -3.12 -17.46 -7.20
C VAL A 192 -4.16 -16.90 -6.24
N ALA A 193 -3.77 -16.69 -4.97
CA ALA A 193 -4.70 -16.12 -3.97
C ALA A 193 -5.22 -14.73 -4.35
N GLN A 194 -4.40 -13.88 -4.99
CA GLN A 194 -4.85 -12.58 -5.49
C GLN A 194 -5.92 -12.72 -6.58
N VAL A 195 -5.67 -13.55 -7.60
CA VAL A 195 -6.63 -13.74 -8.71
C VAL A 195 -7.91 -14.43 -8.24
N GLU A 196 -7.81 -15.42 -7.34
CA GLU A 196 -8.99 -16.03 -6.71
C GLU A 196 -9.83 -14.99 -5.98
N SER A 197 -9.19 -14.10 -5.22
CA SER A 197 -9.89 -13.00 -4.53
C SER A 197 -10.56 -12.03 -5.51
N TRP A 198 -9.97 -11.74 -6.68
CA TRP A 198 -10.64 -10.91 -7.68
C TRP A 198 -11.89 -11.57 -8.24
N LEU A 199 -11.81 -12.86 -8.56
CA LEU A 199 -12.93 -13.64 -9.08
C LEU A 199 -14.04 -13.83 -8.04
N GLU A 200 -13.70 -13.99 -6.76
CA GLU A 200 -14.65 -14.08 -5.64
C GLU A 200 -15.48 -12.79 -5.47
N HIS A 201 -14.85 -11.63 -5.71
CA HIS A 201 -15.49 -10.32 -5.58
C HIS A 201 -16.08 -9.80 -6.91
N LEU A 202 -16.16 -10.65 -7.93
CA LEU A 202 -16.72 -10.28 -9.22
C LEU A 202 -18.25 -10.17 -9.09
N SER A 203 -18.82 -9.06 -9.52
CA SER A 203 -20.26 -8.83 -9.57
C SER A 203 -20.87 -9.24 -10.92
N GLU A 204 -22.18 -9.26 -11.03
CA GLU A 204 -22.95 -9.65 -12.24
C GLU A 204 -22.61 -8.77 -13.46
N ASP A 205 -22.26 -7.52 -13.23
CA ASP A 205 -21.83 -6.55 -14.26
C ASP A 205 -20.39 -6.78 -14.77
N ARG A 206 -19.75 -7.88 -14.33
CA ARG A 206 -18.35 -8.22 -14.60
C ARG A 206 -17.35 -7.20 -14.08
N ARG A 207 -17.72 -6.43 -13.06
CA ARG A 207 -16.85 -5.48 -12.36
C ARG A 207 -16.56 -5.94 -10.95
N VAL A 208 -15.43 -5.49 -10.46
CA VAL A 208 -15.00 -5.68 -9.09
C VAL A 208 -15.16 -4.34 -8.37
N HIS A 209 -16.01 -4.30 -7.35
CA HIS A 209 -16.34 -3.11 -6.57
C HIS A 209 -15.49 -3.04 -5.30
N GLY A 210 -14.16 -3.00 -5.48
CA GLY A 210 -13.20 -2.96 -4.38
C GLY A 210 -13.45 -1.80 -3.42
N LYS A 211 -13.32 -2.08 -2.13
CA LYS A 211 -13.59 -1.11 -1.07
C LYS A 211 -12.36 -0.29 -0.71
N VAL A 212 -12.57 1.00 -0.44
CA VAL A 212 -11.51 1.95 -0.11
C VAL A 212 -11.85 2.68 1.19
N ILE A 213 -10.95 2.59 2.16
CA ILE A 213 -11.01 3.46 3.35
C ILE A 213 -10.16 4.69 3.02
N THR A 214 -10.79 5.82 2.78
CA THR A 214 -10.15 7.04 2.26
C THR A 214 -9.06 7.59 3.16
N ASN A 215 -9.11 7.31 4.47
CA ASN A 215 -8.13 7.74 5.47
C ASN A 215 -7.72 6.55 6.37
N GLY A 216 -7.37 5.43 5.75
CA GLY A 216 -7.09 4.16 6.45
C GLY A 216 -5.69 4.04 7.05
N ALA A 217 -4.72 4.81 6.55
CA ALA A 217 -3.35 4.81 7.06
C ALA A 217 -3.07 6.03 7.96
N VAL A 218 -2.12 5.92 8.89
CA VAL A 218 -1.65 7.05 9.75
C VAL A 218 -1.14 8.24 8.93
N THR A 219 -0.67 7.99 7.72
CA THR A 219 -0.22 9.01 6.76
C THR A 219 -1.37 9.71 6.04
N GLY A 220 -2.62 9.28 6.24
CA GLY A 220 -3.77 9.74 5.46
C GLY A 220 -3.87 9.12 4.07
N ARG A 221 -2.99 8.16 3.72
CA ARG A 221 -3.15 7.37 2.49
C ARG A 221 -4.40 6.51 2.55
N MET A 222 -5.00 6.25 1.40
CA MET A 222 -6.11 5.32 1.25
C MET A 222 -5.61 3.88 1.50
N THR A 223 -6.48 3.04 2.07
CA THR A 223 -6.27 1.61 2.17
C THR A 223 -7.40 0.87 1.46
N HIS A 224 -7.11 -0.31 0.93
CA HIS A 224 -8.00 -1.05 0.06
C HIS A 224 -8.29 -2.44 0.63
N HIS A 225 -9.52 -2.92 0.42
CA HIS A 225 -9.92 -4.29 0.78
C HIS A 225 -11.08 -4.78 -0.12
N SER A 226 -11.34 -6.05 -0.10
CA SER A 226 -12.47 -6.69 -0.76
C SER A 226 -12.61 -6.39 -2.28
N PRO A 227 -11.58 -6.62 -3.11
CA PRO A 227 -10.21 -7.02 -2.81
C PRO A 227 -9.28 -5.82 -2.61
N ASN A 228 -8.03 -6.07 -2.16
CA ASN A 228 -7.04 -5.02 -2.04
C ASN A 228 -6.42 -4.65 -3.41
N MET A 229 -7.02 -3.66 -4.08
CA MET A 229 -6.57 -3.18 -5.39
C MET A 229 -5.16 -2.58 -5.38
N ALA A 230 -4.71 -2.02 -4.24
CA ALA A 230 -3.37 -1.48 -4.10
C ALA A 230 -2.26 -2.55 -4.03
N GLN A 231 -2.61 -3.83 -3.90
CA GLN A 231 -1.67 -4.95 -3.93
C GLN A 231 -1.52 -5.60 -5.31
N ILE A 232 -2.21 -5.11 -6.34
CA ILE A 232 -1.99 -5.56 -7.71
C ILE A 232 -0.54 -5.21 -8.07
N PRO A 233 0.28 -6.22 -8.47
CA PRO A 233 1.70 -6.02 -8.64
C PRO A 233 2.01 -4.99 -9.74
N SER A 234 3.08 -4.23 -9.56
CA SER A 234 3.58 -3.31 -10.59
C SER A 234 4.08 -4.09 -11.80
N SER A 235 4.05 -3.47 -12.98
CA SER A 235 4.54 -4.09 -14.24
C SER A 235 6.01 -4.52 -14.15
N SER A 236 6.81 -3.94 -13.27
CA SER A 236 8.20 -4.33 -13.01
C SER A 236 8.35 -5.55 -12.11
N SER A 237 7.29 -5.97 -11.44
CA SER A 237 7.28 -7.17 -10.58
C SER A 237 7.02 -8.42 -11.42
N PRO A 238 7.48 -9.60 -10.99
CA PRO A 238 7.16 -10.86 -11.66
C PRO A 238 5.64 -11.03 -11.85
N TRP A 239 5.22 -11.29 -13.09
CA TRP A 239 3.81 -11.38 -13.55
C TRP A 239 2.95 -10.13 -13.28
N GLY A 240 3.58 -8.99 -13.05
CA GLY A 240 2.86 -7.75 -12.80
C GLY A 240 2.10 -7.28 -14.03
N THR A 241 2.72 -7.37 -15.21
CA THR A 241 2.08 -7.01 -16.48
C THR A 241 0.85 -7.86 -16.75
N GLU A 242 0.94 -9.18 -16.57
CA GLU A 242 -0.16 -10.12 -16.77
C GLU A 242 -1.30 -9.88 -15.77
N CYS A 243 -0.96 -9.58 -14.51
CA CYS A 243 -1.95 -9.21 -13.50
C CYS A 243 -2.70 -7.92 -13.87
N ARG A 244 -1.98 -6.88 -14.32
CA ARG A 244 -2.58 -5.62 -14.73
C ARG A 244 -3.35 -5.73 -16.04
N ASP A 245 -2.95 -6.64 -16.95
CA ASP A 245 -3.66 -6.88 -18.21
C ASP A 245 -5.04 -7.55 -18.01
N CYS A 246 -5.33 -8.09 -16.84
CA CYS A 246 -6.68 -8.56 -16.48
C CYS A 246 -7.67 -7.42 -16.22
N TRP A 247 -7.21 -6.21 -15.93
CA TRP A 247 -8.07 -5.06 -15.62
C TRP A 247 -8.27 -4.21 -16.87
N THR A 248 -9.51 -4.13 -17.34
CA THR A 248 -9.88 -3.61 -18.64
C THR A 248 -11.06 -2.63 -18.57
N VAL A 249 -11.61 -2.26 -19.70
CA VAL A 249 -12.74 -1.35 -19.88
C VAL A 249 -13.81 -1.95 -20.78
N ASP A 250 -14.98 -1.34 -20.84
CA ASP A 250 -16.04 -1.74 -21.75
C ASP A 250 -15.70 -1.39 -23.22
N ASP A 251 -16.41 -2.03 -24.15
CA ASP A 251 -16.30 -1.73 -25.55
C ASP A 251 -16.61 -0.25 -25.83
N GLY A 252 -15.82 0.39 -26.72
CA GLY A 252 -15.91 1.83 -26.98
C GLY A 252 -15.35 2.72 -25.87
N LYS A 253 -14.75 2.15 -24.82
CA LYS A 253 -14.06 2.87 -23.75
C LYS A 253 -12.54 2.65 -23.83
N VAL A 254 -11.81 3.55 -23.20
CA VAL A 254 -10.38 3.43 -22.93
C VAL A 254 -10.09 3.70 -21.46
N LEU A 255 -8.98 3.21 -21.00
CA LEU A 255 -8.41 3.52 -19.70
C LEU A 255 -7.38 4.65 -19.87
N VAL A 256 -7.47 5.65 -19.03
CA VAL A 256 -6.47 6.71 -18.86
C VAL A 256 -5.83 6.51 -17.50
N GLY A 257 -4.55 6.13 -17.50
CA GLY A 257 -3.72 6.08 -16.28
C GLY A 257 -2.96 7.38 -16.14
N ALA A 258 -3.07 8.04 -15.00
CA ALA A 258 -2.34 9.26 -14.70
C ALA A 258 -1.57 9.14 -13.38
N ASP A 259 -0.31 9.56 -13.37
CA ASP A 259 0.64 9.42 -12.27
C ASP A 259 1.35 10.74 -11.96
N ALA A 260 1.63 10.99 -10.68
CA ALA A 260 2.37 12.17 -10.25
C ALA A 260 3.88 11.94 -10.30
N SER A 261 4.58 12.70 -11.11
CA SER A 261 6.01 12.55 -11.35
C SER A 261 6.84 12.87 -10.10
N SER A 262 7.60 11.88 -9.59
CA SER A 262 8.55 12.02 -8.47
C SER A 262 7.94 12.67 -7.22
N LEU A 263 6.69 12.37 -6.90
CA LEU A 263 5.91 13.04 -5.86
C LEU A 263 6.64 13.12 -4.52
N GLU A 264 7.21 12.01 -4.03
CA GLU A 264 7.88 11.96 -2.72
C GLU A 264 9.13 12.87 -2.66
N LEU A 265 9.91 12.94 -3.76
CA LEU A 265 11.08 13.81 -3.82
C LEU A 265 10.68 15.29 -3.90
N ARG A 266 9.56 15.60 -4.56
CA ARG A 266 8.99 16.96 -4.59
C ARG A 266 8.47 17.38 -3.22
N MET A 267 7.87 16.46 -2.45
CA MET A 267 7.50 16.72 -1.06
C MET A 267 8.72 16.94 -0.19
N LEU A 268 9.76 16.14 -0.38
CA LEU A 268 11.05 16.34 0.31
C LEU A 268 11.61 17.73 0.03
N ALA A 269 11.71 18.14 -1.23
CA ALA A 269 12.20 19.47 -1.62
C ALA A 269 11.38 20.61 -1.00
N HIS A 270 10.04 20.46 -0.96
CA HIS A 270 9.16 21.43 -0.30
C HIS A 270 9.54 21.64 1.18
N TYR A 271 9.73 20.55 1.94
CA TYR A 271 10.05 20.65 3.36
C TYR A 271 11.50 21.02 3.63
N MET A 272 12.45 20.63 2.76
CA MET A 272 13.85 21.02 2.85
C MET A 272 14.05 22.54 2.64
N ARG A 273 13.16 23.19 1.88
CA ARG A 273 13.28 24.60 1.47
C ARG A 273 14.60 24.87 0.72
N ASP A 274 15.06 23.91 -0.07
CA ASP A 274 16.26 23.96 -0.87
C ASP A 274 15.88 24.14 -2.34
N GLU A 275 15.99 25.38 -2.83
CA GLU A 275 15.62 25.75 -4.20
C GLU A 275 16.46 25.04 -5.23
N GLN A 276 17.76 24.81 -4.94
CA GLN A 276 18.64 24.10 -5.85
C GLN A 276 18.30 22.63 -5.92
N TYR A 277 17.89 22.01 -4.80
CA TYR A 277 17.42 20.63 -4.81
C TYR A 277 16.10 20.51 -5.59
N ALA A 278 15.18 21.45 -5.42
CA ALA A 278 13.93 21.50 -6.19
C ALA A 278 14.20 21.68 -7.69
N LYS A 279 15.13 22.55 -8.07
CA LYS A 279 15.52 22.76 -9.48
C LYS A 279 16.06 21.49 -10.12
N GLU A 280 16.88 20.71 -9.42
CA GLU A 280 17.38 19.43 -9.94
C GLU A 280 16.28 18.37 -10.12
N ILE A 281 15.19 18.43 -9.36
CA ILE A 281 14.05 17.54 -9.57
C ILE A 281 13.28 17.94 -10.83
N VAL A 282 13.17 19.23 -11.10
CA VAL A 282 12.33 19.77 -12.20
C VAL A 282 13.09 19.80 -13.52
N GLU A 283 14.33 20.24 -13.53
CA GLU A 283 15.11 20.55 -14.73
C GLU A 283 16.33 19.64 -14.92
N GLY A 284 16.76 18.93 -13.87
CA GLY A 284 17.99 18.14 -13.85
C GLY A 284 17.76 16.64 -13.67
N ASP A 285 18.76 15.97 -13.11
CA ASP A 285 18.71 14.57 -12.68
C ASP A 285 19.00 14.44 -11.20
N ILE A 286 17.95 14.48 -10.40
CA ILE A 286 18.04 14.37 -8.94
C ILE A 286 18.71 13.07 -8.47
N HIS A 287 18.59 11.98 -9.23
CA HIS A 287 19.24 10.73 -8.86
C HIS A 287 20.74 10.76 -9.06
N THR A 288 21.22 11.43 -10.12
CA THR A 288 22.65 11.69 -10.30
C THR A 288 23.18 12.66 -9.25
N LYS A 289 22.43 13.70 -8.88
CA LYS A 289 22.79 14.58 -7.76
C LYS A 289 22.92 13.80 -6.44
N ASN A 290 21.94 12.95 -6.13
CA ASN A 290 21.97 12.11 -4.95
C ASN A 290 23.10 11.06 -5.00
N GLN A 291 23.43 10.52 -6.17
CA GLN A 291 24.57 9.63 -6.40
C GLN A 291 25.88 10.30 -5.98
N ASN A 292 26.12 11.50 -6.47
CA ASN A 292 27.32 12.27 -6.16
C ASN A 292 27.38 12.64 -4.67
N ALA A 293 26.27 13.08 -4.10
CA ALA A 293 26.18 13.45 -2.68
C ALA A 293 26.43 12.27 -1.74
N ALA A 294 25.99 11.07 -2.11
CA ALA A 294 26.21 9.86 -1.34
C ALA A 294 27.56 9.18 -1.63
N GLY A 295 28.21 9.51 -2.76
CA GLY A 295 29.42 8.83 -3.24
C GLY A 295 29.13 7.42 -3.76
N LEU A 296 27.96 7.21 -4.37
CA LEU A 296 27.52 5.92 -4.92
C LEU A 296 28.07 5.70 -6.34
N GLN A 297 28.26 4.44 -6.72
CA GLN A 297 28.82 4.08 -8.01
C GLN A 297 27.85 4.25 -9.17
N THR A 298 26.56 3.98 -8.94
CA THR A 298 25.55 4.02 -9.99
C THR A 298 24.32 4.84 -9.61
N ARG A 299 23.68 5.44 -10.63
CA ARG A 299 22.40 6.15 -10.52
C ARG A 299 21.28 5.25 -9.97
N ALA A 300 21.27 3.97 -10.35
CA ALA A 300 20.30 2.99 -9.87
C ALA A 300 20.42 2.75 -8.35
N GLN A 301 21.67 2.62 -7.85
CA GLN A 301 21.92 2.54 -6.41
C GLN A 301 21.45 3.80 -5.69
N ALA A 302 21.67 4.99 -6.28
CA ALA A 302 21.21 6.25 -5.69
C ALA A 302 19.69 6.34 -5.61
N LYS A 303 18.97 5.90 -6.66
CA LYS A 303 17.52 5.82 -6.64
C LYS A 303 17.02 4.90 -5.52
N THR A 304 17.56 3.69 -5.42
CA THR A 304 17.21 2.75 -4.35
C THR A 304 17.58 3.29 -2.96
N PHE A 305 18.75 3.91 -2.83
CA PHE A 305 19.23 4.48 -1.58
C PHE A 305 18.33 5.60 -1.06
N ILE A 306 18.00 6.60 -1.90
CA ILE A 306 17.21 7.74 -1.44
C ILE A 306 15.83 7.31 -0.97
N TYR A 307 15.14 6.46 -1.72
CA TYR A 307 13.83 5.95 -1.28
C TYR A 307 13.94 5.10 -0.01
N ALA A 308 14.93 4.21 0.08
CA ALA A 308 15.15 3.43 1.30
C ALA A 308 15.40 4.33 2.53
N LEU A 309 16.20 5.40 2.36
CA LEU A 309 16.49 6.38 3.41
C LEU A 309 15.21 7.13 3.83
N LEU A 310 14.40 7.58 2.87
CA LEU A 310 13.14 8.29 3.13
C LEU A 310 12.11 7.39 3.82
N TYR A 311 12.09 6.10 3.49
CA TYR A 311 11.25 5.10 4.16
C TYR A 311 11.80 4.62 5.50
N GLY A 312 12.85 5.26 6.02
CA GLY A 312 13.39 4.96 7.33
C GLY A 312 14.22 3.68 7.40
N ALA A 313 14.82 3.25 6.28
CA ALA A 313 15.72 2.11 6.32
C ALA A 313 16.93 2.38 7.20
N GLY A 314 17.20 1.48 8.14
CA GLY A 314 18.36 1.55 9.00
C GLY A 314 19.68 1.18 8.28
N PRO A 315 20.84 1.42 8.93
CA PRO A 315 22.15 1.20 8.35
C PRO A 315 22.37 -0.19 7.73
N ALA A 316 21.85 -1.25 8.36
CA ALA A 316 21.99 -2.62 7.84
C ALA A 316 21.30 -2.81 6.47
N LYS A 317 20.09 -2.24 6.29
CA LYS A 317 19.37 -2.31 5.02
C LYS A 317 20.03 -1.44 3.96
N ILE A 318 20.51 -0.26 4.33
CA ILE A 318 21.24 0.65 3.44
C ILE A 318 22.57 0.04 3.00
N GLY A 319 23.32 -0.61 3.90
CA GLY A 319 24.56 -1.30 3.56
C GLY A 319 24.38 -2.36 2.48
N LYS A 320 23.28 -3.14 2.55
CA LYS A 320 22.97 -4.16 1.53
C LYS A 320 22.78 -3.59 0.11
N ILE A 321 22.33 -2.34 -0.03
CA ILE A 321 22.18 -1.67 -1.35
C ILE A 321 23.52 -1.56 -2.08
N VAL A 322 24.62 -1.42 -1.33
CA VAL A 322 25.99 -1.31 -1.87
C VAL A 322 26.79 -2.60 -1.72
N GLY A 323 26.14 -3.72 -1.35
CA GLY A 323 26.82 -4.99 -1.11
C GLY A 323 27.71 -4.99 0.13
N GLY A 324 27.48 -4.07 1.08
CA GLY A 324 28.30 -3.84 2.27
C GLY A 324 27.60 -4.18 3.58
N SER A 325 28.30 -3.86 4.67
CA SER A 325 27.87 -4.09 6.05
C SER A 325 26.98 -2.94 6.59
N ALA A 326 26.47 -3.11 7.81
CA ALA A 326 25.78 -2.04 8.53
C ALA A 326 26.68 -0.82 8.79
N ALA A 327 28.00 -1.03 8.97
CA ALA A 327 28.97 0.05 9.12
C ALA A 327 29.10 0.87 7.82
N ASP A 328 29.13 0.19 6.67
CA ASP A 328 29.14 0.86 5.35
C ASP A 328 27.84 1.63 5.10
N GLY A 329 26.71 1.07 5.46
CA GLY A 329 25.42 1.75 5.39
C GLY A 329 25.37 3.00 6.27
N LYS A 330 25.91 2.94 7.49
CA LYS A 330 26.02 4.12 8.37
C LYS A 330 26.91 5.19 7.76
N LYS A 331 28.10 4.82 7.26
CA LYS A 331 29.03 5.73 6.60
C LYS A 331 28.37 6.41 5.37
N LEU A 332 27.60 5.66 4.60
CA LEU A 332 26.86 6.18 3.45
C LEU A 332 25.83 7.22 3.87
N ILE A 333 25.00 6.92 4.88
CA ILE A 333 24.01 7.86 5.43
C ILE A 333 24.72 9.13 5.94
N ASP A 334 25.76 8.99 6.73
CA ASP A 334 26.49 10.11 7.33
C ASP A 334 27.14 11.00 6.23
N THR A 335 27.70 10.39 5.17
CA THR A 335 28.27 11.10 4.02
C THR A 335 27.18 11.86 3.27
N PHE A 336 26.07 11.22 2.96
CA PHE A 336 24.94 11.84 2.29
C PHE A 336 24.37 13.03 3.06
N LEU A 337 24.11 12.86 4.37
CA LEU A 337 23.61 13.93 5.22
C LEU A 337 24.59 15.09 5.40
N ARG A 338 25.89 14.83 5.36
CA ARG A 338 26.91 15.89 5.36
C ARG A 338 26.86 16.71 4.09
N ASN A 339 26.66 16.07 2.94
CA ASN A 339 26.61 16.70 1.63
C ASN A 339 25.21 17.27 1.28
N THR A 340 24.20 16.99 2.12
CA THR A 340 22.82 17.50 2.01
C THR A 340 22.38 18.13 3.34
N PRO A 341 22.96 19.29 3.73
CA PRO A 341 22.71 19.88 5.06
C PRO A 341 21.24 20.27 5.29
N ALA A 342 20.51 20.64 4.25
CA ALA A 342 19.08 20.94 4.32
C ALA A 342 18.26 19.71 4.74
N LEU A 343 18.59 18.52 4.23
CA LEU A 343 17.95 17.27 4.64
C LEU A 343 18.31 16.90 6.08
N LYS A 344 19.57 17.08 6.48
CA LYS A 344 20.00 16.83 7.85
C LYS A 344 19.20 17.70 8.83
N SER A 345 19.12 19.01 8.56
CA SER A 345 18.36 19.96 9.38
C SER A 345 16.85 19.62 9.43
N LEU A 346 16.26 19.19 8.31
CA LEU A 346 14.89 18.75 8.26
C LEU A 346 14.67 17.53 9.16
N ARG A 347 15.52 16.51 9.08
CA ARG A 347 15.42 15.30 9.92
C ARG A 347 15.47 15.64 11.40
N GLU A 348 16.47 16.42 11.82
CA GLU A 348 16.64 16.83 13.22
C GLU A 348 15.43 17.63 13.72
N LYS A 349 14.90 18.53 12.90
CA LYS A 349 13.68 19.30 13.23
C LYS A 349 12.46 18.42 13.38
N VAL A 350 12.22 17.50 12.43
CA VAL A 350 11.06 16.61 12.44
C VAL A 350 11.14 15.65 13.62
N GLU A 351 12.32 15.09 13.92
CA GLU A 351 12.56 14.23 15.05
C GLU A 351 12.21 14.93 16.38
N ARG A 352 12.74 16.13 16.60
CA ARG A 352 12.43 16.93 17.78
C ARG A 352 10.95 17.30 17.91
N LEU A 353 10.28 17.66 16.81
CA LEU A 353 8.86 17.97 16.82
C LEU A 353 7.99 16.74 17.10
N SER A 354 8.44 15.57 16.66
CA SER A 354 7.73 14.30 16.87
C SER A 354 7.72 13.81 18.32
N GLU A 355 8.56 14.35 19.19
CA GLU A 355 8.56 14.04 20.63
C GLU A 355 7.20 14.32 21.28
N LYS A 356 6.40 15.21 20.69
CA LYS A 356 5.02 15.50 21.13
C LYS A 356 4.01 14.42 20.71
N GLY A 357 4.44 13.37 20.01
CA GLY A 357 3.59 12.31 19.48
C GLY A 357 2.81 12.68 18.22
N THR A 358 2.87 13.96 17.78
CA THR A 358 2.12 14.44 16.60
C THR A 358 2.94 15.41 15.77
N LEU A 359 2.66 15.46 14.46
CA LEU A 359 3.13 16.48 13.52
C LEU A 359 1.95 17.13 12.80
N GLN A 360 2.15 18.32 12.27
CA GLN A 360 1.19 18.97 11.42
C GLN A 360 1.41 18.61 9.95
N GLY A 361 0.37 18.09 9.30
CA GLY A 361 0.36 17.81 7.87
C GLY A 361 0.27 19.05 7.01
N LEU A 362 0.38 18.88 5.69
CA LEU A 362 0.44 19.97 4.70
C LEU A 362 -0.81 20.86 4.69
N ASP A 363 -1.98 20.30 4.95
CA ASP A 363 -3.28 20.97 5.02
C ASP A 363 -3.71 21.33 6.45
N GLY A 364 -2.80 21.21 7.43
CA GLY A 364 -3.07 21.51 8.82
C GLY A 364 -3.70 20.39 9.62
N ARG A 365 -3.85 19.17 9.05
CA ARG A 365 -4.26 17.98 9.80
C ARG A 365 -3.22 17.56 10.82
N GLN A 366 -3.67 16.91 11.87
CA GLN A 366 -2.78 16.31 12.86
C GLN A 366 -2.38 14.89 12.45
N LEU A 367 -1.07 14.64 12.37
CA LEU A 367 -0.50 13.34 12.04
C LEU A 367 -0.01 12.65 13.32
N GLN A 368 -0.49 11.44 13.57
CA GLN A 368 -0.03 10.63 14.68
C GLN A 368 1.34 9.99 14.36
N ILE A 369 2.31 10.14 15.24
CA ILE A 369 3.68 9.63 15.04
C ILE A 369 3.90 8.42 15.93
N ARG A 370 4.11 7.26 15.31
CA ARG A 370 4.35 5.99 16.02
C ARG A 370 5.76 5.89 16.62
N SER A 371 6.73 6.49 15.96
CA SER A 371 8.11 6.56 16.43
C SER A 371 8.84 7.74 15.80
N ALA A 372 9.79 8.33 16.51
CA ALA A 372 10.62 9.43 15.99
C ALA A 372 11.33 9.05 14.68
N HIS A 373 11.80 7.80 14.59
CA HIS A 373 12.48 7.28 13.40
C HIS A 373 11.59 7.26 12.13
N ALA A 374 10.28 7.05 12.29
CA ALA A 374 9.32 7.04 11.17
C ALA A 374 8.73 8.44 10.88
N ALA A 375 9.06 9.45 11.65
CA ALA A 375 8.39 10.76 11.61
C ALA A 375 8.54 11.46 10.25
N LEU A 376 9.75 11.48 9.67
CA LEU A 376 9.99 12.08 8.36
C LEU A 376 9.23 11.34 7.27
N ASN A 377 9.27 10.01 7.27
CA ASN A 377 8.51 9.21 6.32
C ASN A 377 7.00 9.48 6.43
N THR A 378 6.45 9.52 7.66
CA THR A 378 5.04 9.84 7.89
C THR A 378 4.68 11.21 7.33
N LEU A 379 5.53 12.23 7.54
CA LEU A 379 5.32 13.58 7.04
C LEU A 379 5.30 13.63 5.50
N LEU A 380 6.28 13.01 4.84
CA LEU A 380 6.41 13.02 3.38
C LEU A 380 5.27 12.23 2.70
N GLN A 381 4.96 11.04 3.20
CA GLN A 381 3.86 10.24 2.68
C GLN A 381 2.50 10.92 2.87
N SER A 382 2.31 11.60 4.02
CA SER A 382 1.09 12.37 4.26
C SER A 382 0.98 13.53 3.30
N ALA A 383 2.06 14.27 3.06
CA ALA A 383 2.05 15.36 2.10
C ALA A 383 1.68 14.88 0.69
N GLY A 384 2.26 13.79 0.22
CA GLY A 384 1.88 13.16 -1.05
C GLY A 384 0.41 12.77 -1.10
N ALA A 385 -0.11 12.14 -0.03
CA ALA A 385 -1.52 11.75 0.05
C ALA A 385 -2.46 12.97 0.00
N ILE A 386 -2.14 14.06 0.71
CA ILE A 386 -2.92 15.30 0.71
C ILE A 386 -2.93 15.94 -0.69
N VAL A 387 -1.77 15.99 -1.34
CA VAL A 387 -1.62 16.49 -2.72
C VAL A 387 -2.51 15.70 -3.67
N MET A 388 -2.42 14.38 -3.67
CA MET A 388 -3.20 13.54 -4.58
C MET A 388 -4.71 13.62 -4.30
N LYS A 389 -5.13 13.74 -3.04
CA LYS A 389 -6.53 13.99 -2.69
C LYS A 389 -7.01 15.34 -3.17
N GLN A 390 -6.20 16.40 -3.02
CA GLN A 390 -6.53 17.73 -3.53
C GLN A 390 -6.63 17.71 -5.07
N ALA A 391 -5.71 17.04 -5.74
CA ALA A 391 -5.71 16.89 -7.19
C ALA A 391 -6.92 16.05 -7.67
N LEU A 392 -7.28 14.98 -6.94
CA LEU A 392 -8.47 14.16 -7.22
C LEU A 392 -9.75 14.99 -7.19
N VAL A 393 -9.90 15.86 -6.19
CA VAL A 393 -11.06 16.77 -6.09
C VAL A 393 -11.09 17.77 -7.23
N LEU A 394 -9.93 18.32 -7.62
CA LEU A 394 -9.84 19.26 -8.76
C LEU A 394 -10.19 18.55 -10.07
N LEU A 395 -9.71 17.34 -10.27
CA LEU A 395 -10.00 16.53 -11.46
C LEU A 395 -11.49 16.17 -11.55
N ASP A 396 -12.09 15.70 -10.45
CA ASP A 396 -13.53 15.39 -10.42
C ASP A 396 -14.40 16.63 -10.79
N LYS A 397 -14.02 17.82 -10.29
CA LYS A 397 -14.69 19.07 -10.64
C LYS A 397 -14.53 19.40 -12.13
N LYS A 398 -13.35 19.19 -12.72
CA LYS A 398 -13.12 19.40 -14.16
C LYS A 398 -13.91 18.41 -15.02
N ILE A 399 -13.88 17.11 -14.69
CA ILE A 399 -14.66 16.08 -15.38
C ILE A 399 -16.13 16.46 -15.44
N ARG A 400 -16.70 16.91 -14.33
CA ARG A 400 -18.11 17.33 -14.25
C ARG A 400 -18.38 18.63 -15.02
N LEU A 401 -17.51 19.64 -14.86
CA LEU A 401 -17.66 20.93 -15.53
C LEU A 401 -17.62 20.79 -17.04
N LEU A 402 -16.69 19.99 -17.56
CA LEU A 402 -16.50 19.72 -18.97
C LEU A 402 -17.45 18.63 -19.49
N LYS A 403 -18.27 18.03 -18.60
CA LYS A 403 -19.23 16.95 -18.92
C LYS A 403 -18.57 15.76 -19.60
N LEU A 404 -17.33 15.42 -19.23
CA LEU A 404 -16.60 14.29 -19.79
C LEU A 404 -17.22 12.96 -19.35
N ASN A 405 -17.34 12.02 -20.27
CA ASN A 405 -17.82 10.67 -19.98
C ASN A 405 -16.69 9.82 -19.36
N ALA A 406 -16.39 10.09 -18.10
CA ALA A 406 -15.26 9.51 -17.40
C ALA A 406 -15.62 9.11 -15.95
N ASN A 407 -15.12 7.94 -15.53
CA ASN A 407 -15.33 7.39 -14.19
C ASN A 407 -14.00 6.90 -13.61
N PHE A 408 -13.72 7.22 -12.36
CA PHE A 408 -12.60 6.64 -11.65
C PHE A 408 -12.86 5.14 -11.43
N VAL A 409 -11.85 4.30 -11.67
CA VAL A 409 -11.91 2.86 -11.44
C VAL A 409 -10.87 2.39 -10.44
N ALA A 410 -9.75 3.12 -10.28
CA ALA A 410 -8.79 2.90 -9.22
C ALA A 410 -8.09 4.21 -8.80
N ASN A 411 -7.77 4.30 -7.51
CA ASN A 411 -6.91 5.31 -6.89
C ASN A 411 -5.87 4.58 -6.07
N VAL A 412 -4.64 4.49 -6.56
CA VAL A 412 -3.56 3.71 -5.91
C VAL A 412 -2.35 4.61 -5.71
N HIS A 413 -2.12 5.04 -4.47
CA HIS A 413 -1.03 5.91 -4.06
C HIS A 413 -1.01 7.26 -4.79
N ASP A 414 -0.20 7.41 -5.82
CA ASP A 414 0.03 8.57 -6.67
C ASP A 414 -0.50 8.39 -8.10
N GLU A 415 -1.24 7.30 -8.33
CA GLU A 415 -1.79 6.90 -9.62
C GLU A 415 -3.33 6.87 -9.61
N TRP A 416 -3.95 7.33 -10.69
CA TRP A 416 -5.36 7.12 -10.99
C TRP A 416 -5.53 6.27 -12.24
N GLN A 417 -6.54 5.39 -12.22
CA GLN A 417 -7.05 4.74 -13.42
C GLN A 417 -8.48 5.24 -13.66
N ILE A 418 -8.73 5.73 -14.86
CA ILE A 418 -9.98 6.39 -15.25
C ILE A 418 -10.50 5.76 -16.53
N GLU A 419 -11.67 5.15 -16.47
CA GLU A 419 -12.39 4.68 -17.66
C GLU A 419 -13.13 5.84 -18.30
N CYS A 420 -12.95 6.08 -19.60
CA CYS A 420 -13.63 7.16 -20.31
C CYS A 420 -13.96 6.76 -21.76
N SER A 421 -14.76 7.60 -22.44
CA SER A 421 -14.95 7.47 -23.89
C SER A 421 -13.63 7.72 -24.63
N GLU A 422 -13.45 7.07 -25.80
CA GLU A 422 -12.22 7.26 -26.58
C GLU A 422 -12.01 8.72 -27.01
N GLU A 423 -13.11 9.43 -27.30
CA GLU A 423 -13.09 10.86 -27.69
C GLU A 423 -12.67 11.80 -26.56
N ASP A 424 -12.96 11.46 -25.31
CA ASP A 424 -12.63 12.28 -24.14
C ASP A 424 -11.23 11.97 -23.57
N ALA A 425 -10.56 10.93 -24.04
CA ALA A 425 -9.38 10.37 -23.38
C ALA A 425 -8.22 11.37 -23.22
N ASP A 426 -7.94 12.17 -24.24
CA ASP A 426 -6.88 13.18 -24.15
C ASP A 426 -7.26 14.31 -23.19
N LEU A 427 -8.50 14.78 -23.25
CA LEU A 427 -8.98 15.80 -22.33
C LEU A 427 -8.96 15.33 -20.85
N VAL A 428 -9.31 14.06 -20.63
CA VAL A 428 -9.22 13.45 -19.29
C VAL A 428 -7.78 13.38 -18.82
N GLY A 429 -6.85 12.95 -19.68
CA GLY A 429 -5.42 12.86 -19.35
C GLY A 429 -4.80 14.23 -19.06
N GLU A 430 -5.06 15.22 -19.93
CA GLU A 430 -4.61 16.61 -19.72
C GLU A 430 -5.21 17.23 -18.45
N ALA A 431 -6.51 17.01 -18.20
CA ALA A 431 -7.17 17.48 -16.98
C ALA A 431 -6.58 16.85 -15.72
N ALA A 432 -6.17 15.56 -15.79
CA ALA A 432 -5.53 14.87 -14.67
C ALA A 432 -4.17 15.48 -14.35
N VAL A 433 -3.28 15.64 -15.34
CA VAL A 433 -1.97 16.28 -15.16
C VAL A 433 -2.13 17.71 -14.65
N GLN A 434 -3.00 18.49 -15.26
CA GLN A 434 -3.24 19.87 -14.84
C GLN A 434 -3.77 19.94 -13.40
N SER A 435 -4.59 18.99 -12.97
CA SER A 435 -5.10 18.94 -11.59
C SER A 435 -4.01 18.62 -10.57
N ILE A 436 -3.01 17.82 -10.93
CA ILE A 436 -1.82 17.57 -10.09
C ILE A 436 -1.03 18.88 -9.93
N ILE A 437 -0.75 19.59 -11.03
CA ILE A 437 -0.03 20.87 -11.03
C ILE A 437 -0.76 21.92 -10.18
N GLU A 438 -2.07 22.08 -10.40
CA GLU A 438 -2.90 23.03 -9.65
C GLU A 438 -2.99 22.71 -8.16
N ALA A 439 -3.02 21.44 -7.78
CA ALA A 439 -2.98 21.03 -6.38
C ALA A 439 -1.70 21.53 -5.68
N GLY A 440 -0.56 21.47 -6.37
CA GLY A 440 0.70 22.02 -5.86
C GLY A 440 0.63 23.52 -5.64
N THR A 441 0.05 24.27 -6.57
CA THR A 441 -0.16 25.70 -6.47
C THR A 441 -1.10 26.04 -5.33
N LYS A 442 -2.24 25.35 -5.24
CA LYS A 442 -3.26 25.58 -4.18
C LYS A 442 -2.72 25.30 -2.77
N LEU A 443 -1.83 24.32 -2.65
CA LEU A 443 -1.17 23.96 -1.39
C LEU A 443 0.13 24.76 -1.15
N ALA A 444 0.42 25.76 -1.99
CA ALA A 444 1.61 26.62 -1.92
C ALA A 444 2.93 25.83 -1.80
N LEU A 445 3.07 24.78 -2.61
CA LEU A 445 4.29 23.99 -2.63
C LEU A 445 5.46 24.79 -3.21
N ARG A 446 6.65 24.60 -2.63
CA ARG A 446 7.91 25.26 -3.08
C ARG A 446 8.55 24.54 -4.27
N CYS A 447 8.22 23.28 -4.48
CA CYS A 447 8.63 22.52 -5.64
C CYS A 447 7.41 22.34 -6.55
N PRO A 448 7.44 22.78 -7.81
CA PRO A 448 6.34 22.57 -8.75
C PRO A 448 6.03 21.08 -8.89
N LEU A 449 4.74 20.76 -9.02
CA LEU A 449 4.31 19.41 -9.34
C LEU A 449 4.23 19.21 -10.85
N ASP A 450 4.25 17.96 -11.24
CA ASP A 450 4.09 17.51 -12.61
C ASP A 450 3.48 16.12 -12.61
N GLY A 451 2.98 15.68 -13.76
CA GLY A 451 2.42 14.34 -13.93
C GLY A 451 2.52 13.89 -15.38
N GLU A 452 2.27 12.64 -15.58
CA GLU A 452 2.15 12.05 -16.92
C GLU A 452 0.89 11.19 -17.02
N TYR A 453 0.40 10.99 -18.24
CA TYR A 453 -0.70 10.08 -18.48
C TYR A 453 -0.44 9.19 -19.69
N LYS A 454 -1.02 8.00 -19.66
CA LYS A 454 -1.02 7.04 -20.77
C LYS A 454 -2.44 6.56 -21.04
N LYS A 455 -2.69 6.13 -22.25
CA LYS A 455 -3.99 5.57 -22.67
C LYS A 455 -3.82 4.13 -23.12
N GLY A 456 -4.82 3.30 -22.83
CA GLY A 456 -4.81 1.91 -23.29
C GLY A 456 -6.11 1.20 -22.99
N LYS A 457 -6.20 -0.07 -23.35
CA LYS A 457 -7.40 -0.89 -23.08
C LYS A 457 -7.31 -1.62 -21.74
N THR A 458 -6.12 -1.72 -21.16
CA THR A 458 -5.89 -2.40 -19.88
C THR A 458 -4.94 -1.60 -19.00
N TRP A 459 -4.95 -1.89 -17.70
CA TRP A 459 -4.04 -1.25 -16.75
C TRP A 459 -2.56 -1.50 -17.06
N ALA A 460 -2.23 -2.62 -17.72
CA ALA A 460 -0.87 -2.88 -18.17
C ALA A 460 -0.34 -1.86 -19.19
N HIS A 461 -1.24 -1.25 -19.98
CA HIS A 461 -0.89 -0.26 -21.00
C HIS A 461 -0.81 1.17 -20.47
N THR A 462 -1.31 1.42 -19.27
CA THR A 462 -1.49 2.77 -18.72
C THR A 462 -0.56 3.07 -17.54
N HIS A 463 0.42 2.17 -17.29
CA HIS A 463 1.37 2.35 -16.19
C HIS A 463 2.81 2.10 -16.64
#